data_438131dac506a615b670eb7d954e6f48
#
_entry.id   438131dac506a615b670eb7d954e6f48
#
_cell.length_a   1.000
_cell.length_b   1.000
_cell.length_c   1.000
_cell.angle_alpha   90.00
_cell.angle_beta   90.00
_cell.angle_gamma   90.00
#
_symmetry.space_group_name_H-M   'P 1'
#
loop_
_entity.id
_entity.type
_entity.pdbx_description
1 polymer ?
#
loop_
_entity_poly.entity_id
_entity_poly.type
_entity_poly.pdbx_seq_one_letter_code
_entity_poly.pdbx_strand_id
1 'polypeptide(L)'
;MNPVRKTVGMTILIALAVIFTGTCCAVAMEKVNINTAPLDQLMTLDRVGAKYAQRIIDYRETVGPFNAPEDIMKVKGIGKRTWEANKDKIGV
;
A
#
# COMPACT_ATOMS: atom_id res chain seq x y z
N MET A 1 -19.04 -19.35 36.50
CA MET A 1 -17.85 -19.65 35.67
C MET A 1 -18.16 -19.62 34.20
N ASN A 2 -19.05 -20.49 33.78
CA ASN A 2 -19.39 -20.60 32.36
C ASN A 2 -19.95 -19.33 31.74
N PRO A 3 -20.80 -18.57 32.41
CA PRO A 3 -21.33 -17.32 31.83
C PRO A 3 -20.26 -16.31 31.51
N VAL A 4 -19.23 -16.25 32.36
CA VAL A 4 -18.15 -15.29 32.16
C VAL A 4 -17.35 -15.60 30.87
N ARG A 5 -17.09 -16.88 30.65
CA ARG A 5 -16.37 -17.33 29.47
C ARG A 5 -17.12 -16.98 28.19
N LYS A 6 -18.42 -17.18 28.18
CA LYS A 6 -19.26 -16.87 27.03
C LYS A 6 -19.24 -15.38 26.71
N THR A 7 -19.29 -14.58 27.75
CA THR A 7 -19.25 -13.12 27.59
C THR A 7 -17.96 -12.68 26.93
N VAL A 8 -16.83 -13.23 27.34
CA VAL A 8 -15.53 -12.90 26.77
C VAL A 8 -15.47 -13.27 25.29
N GLY A 9 -16.00 -14.43 24.93
CA GLY A 9 -16.02 -14.84 23.53
C GLY A 9 -16.84 -13.92 22.65
N MET A 10 -17.96 -13.47 23.13
CA MET A 10 -18.81 -12.54 22.39
C MET A 10 -18.12 -11.20 22.19
N THR A 11 -17.42 -10.72 23.19
CA THR A 11 -16.70 -9.45 23.10
C THR A 11 -15.65 -9.49 22.00
N ILE A 12 -14.93 -10.59 21.90
CA ILE A 12 -13.90 -10.76 20.86
C ILE A 12 -14.51 -10.71 19.47
N LEU A 13 -15.63 -11.37 19.27
CA LEU A 13 -16.30 -11.39 17.99
C LEU A 13 -16.76 -9.99 17.56
N ILE A 14 -17.28 -9.23 18.49
CA ILE A 14 -17.72 -7.87 18.21
C ILE A 14 -16.53 -7.00 17.79
N ALA A 15 -15.41 -7.15 18.47
CA ALA A 15 -14.21 -6.39 18.14
C ALA A 15 -13.73 -6.67 16.72
N LEU A 16 -13.77 -7.91 16.29
CA LEU A 16 -13.37 -8.29 14.94
C LEU A 16 -14.29 -7.67 13.90
N ALA A 17 -15.58 -7.63 14.16
CA ALA A 17 -16.53 -7.03 13.24
C ALA A 17 -16.27 -5.53 13.07
N VAL A 18 -15.96 -4.83 14.14
CA VAL A 18 -15.67 -3.40 14.09
C VAL A 18 -14.41 -3.14 13.28
N ILE A 19 -13.37 -3.93 13.47
CA ILE A 19 -12.12 -3.80 12.74
C ILE A 19 -12.37 -3.97 11.24
N PHE A 20 -13.16 -4.96 10.87
CA PHE A 20 -13.47 -5.22 9.47
C PHE A 20 -14.18 -4.03 8.82
N THR A 21 -15.13 -3.45 9.52
CA THR A 21 -15.87 -2.28 9.02
C THR A 21 -14.93 -1.09 8.80
N GLY A 22 -14.03 -0.84 9.73
CA GLY A 22 -13.05 0.23 9.61
C GLY A 22 -12.14 0.05 8.42
N THR A 23 -11.74 -1.18 8.14
CA THR A 23 -10.89 -1.49 7.01
C THR A 23 -11.56 -1.15 5.69
N CYS A 24 -12.83 -1.46 5.54
CA CYS A 24 -13.58 -1.14 4.33
C CYS A 24 -13.61 0.37 4.06
N CYS A 25 -13.80 1.18 5.06
CA CYS A 25 -13.82 2.62 4.91
C CYS A 25 -12.45 3.17 4.49
N ALA A 26 -11.38 2.58 4.98
CA ALA A 26 -10.02 3.03 4.68
C ALA A 26 -9.62 2.79 3.23
N VAL A 27 -10.15 1.75 2.59
CA VAL A 27 -9.78 1.39 1.21
C VAL A 27 -10.03 2.50 0.22
N ALA A 28 -11.10 3.28 0.40
CA ALA A 28 -11.46 4.34 -0.53
C ALA A 28 -10.43 5.46 -0.63
N MET A 29 -9.58 5.62 0.37
CA MET A 29 -8.57 6.68 0.44
C MET A 29 -7.15 6.15 0.31
N GLU A 30 -7.01 4.90 -0.09
CA GLU A 30 -5.72 4.23 -0.07
C GLU A 30 -4.79 4.72 -1.16
N LYS A 31 -3.53 4.93 -0.79
CA LYS A 31 -2.47 5.23 -1.73
C LYS A 31 -1.83 3.95 -2.25
N VAL A 32 -1.13 4.06 -3.36
CA VAL A 32 -0.37 2.93 -3.90
C VAL A 32 0.92 2.79 -3.10
N ASN A 33 1.07 1.66 -2.41
CA ASN A 33 2.27 1.37 -1.63
C ASN A 33 3.34 0.78 -2.54
N ILE A 34 4.36 1.56 -2.87
CA ILE A 34 5.40 1.13 -3.80
C ILE A 34 6.27 0.00 -3.29
N ASN A 35 6.25 -0.28 -1.99
CA ASN A 35 6.98 -1.40 -1.42
C ASN A 35 6.25 -2.74 -1.56
N THR A 36 4.93 -2.73 -1.72
CA THR A 36 4.13 -3.95 -1.71
C THR A 36 3.21 -4.10 -2.91
N ALA A 37 2.97 -3.04 -3.66
CA ALA A 37 2.01 -3.07 -4.76
C ALA A 37 2.44 -4.05 -5.87
N PRO A 38 1.50 -4.80 -6.44
CA PRO A 38 1.78 -5.63 -7.61
C PRO A 38 1.91 -4.79 -8.87
N LEU A 39 2.36 -5.42 -9.96
CA LEU A 39 2.63 -4.74 -11.23
C LEU A 39 1.43 -3.93 -11.73
N ASP A 40 0.26 -4.52 -11.75
CA ASP A 40 -0.95 -3.87 -12.27
C ASP A 40 -1.33 -2.64 -11.46
N GLN A 41 -1.15 -2.68 -10.16
CA GLN A 41 -1.44 -1.54 -9.31
C GLN A 41 -0.44 -0.40 -9.52
N LEU A 42 0.84 -0.74 -9.71
CA LEU A 42 1.86 0.26 -10.01
C LEU A 42 1.61 0.95 -11.35
N MET A 43 1.03 0.22 -12.30
CA MET A 43 0.69 0.78 -13.60
C MET A 43 -0.46 1.78 -13.57
N THR A 44 -1.18 1.88 -12.45
CA THR A 44 -2.22 2.90 -12.30
C THR A 44 -1.65 4.29 -12.03
N LEU A 45 -0.38 4.37 -11.70
CA LEU A 45 0.29 5.65 -11.49
C LEU A 45 0.50 6.37 -12.83
N ASP A 46 0.42 7.69 -12.79
CA ASP A 46 0.63 8.50 -13.98
C ASP A 46 2.06 8.35 -14.48
N ARG A 47 2.25 8.19 -15.79
CA ARG A 47 3.54 8.06 -16.45
C ARG A 47 4.28 6.77 -16.09
N VAL A 48 3.65 5.84 -15.42
CA VAL A 48 4.24 4.55 -15.06
C VAL A 48 3.56 3.47 -15.88
N GLY A 49 4.24 3.01 -16.92
CA GLY A 49 3.79 1.87 -17.71
C GLY A 49 4.38 0.57 -17.19
N ALA A 50 4.16 -0.52 -17.92
CA ALA A 50 4.63 -1.85 -17.51
C ALA A 50 6.14 -1.89 -17.27
N LYS A 51 6.90 -1.21 -18.12
CA LYS A 51 8.36 -1.18 -18.00
C LYS A 51 8.83 -0.52 -16.71
N TYR A 52 8.28 0.63 -16.39
CA TYR A 52 8.68 1.33 -15.17
C TYR A 52 8.12 0.67 -13.93
N ALA A 53 6.91 0.12 -14.00
CA ALA A 53 6.36 -0.66 -12.90
C ALA A 53 7.25 -1.85 -12.55
N GLN A 54 7.75 -2.55 -13.57
CA GLN A 54 8.67 -3.65 -13.36
C GLN A 54 9.99 -3.18 -12.74
N ARG A 55 10.48 -2.02 -13.15
CA ARG A 55 11.69 -1.45 -12.55
C ARG A 55 11.51 -1.10 -11.08
N ILE A 56 10.33 -0.65 -10.69
CA ILE A 56 10.03 -0.41 -9.28
C ILE A 56 10.09 -1.71 -8.49
N ILE A 57 9.50 -2.77 -9.01
CA ILE A 57 9.53 -4.09 -8.37
C ILE A 57 10.96 -4.60 -8.26
N ASP A 58 11.72 -4.51 -9.34
CA ASP A 58 13.13 -4.95 -9.35
C ASP A 58 13.96 -4.17 -8.33
N TYR A 59 13.75 -2.86 -8.24
CA TYR A 59 14.48 -2.03 -7.29
C TYR A 59 14.22 -2.47 -5.86
N ARG A 60 12.95 -2.62 -5.48
CA ARG A 60 12.63 -2.98 -4.10
C ARG A 60 13.09 -4.38 -3.72
N GLU A 61 13.25 -5.27 -4.69
CA GLU A 61 13.70 -6.63 -4.46
C GLU A 61 15.22 -6.76 -4.45
N THR A 62 15.92 -5.95 -5.25
CA THR A 62 17.38 -6.06 -5.39
C THR A 62 18.15 -5.03 -4.58
N VAL A 63 17.65 -3.81 -4.50
CA VAL A 63 18.30 -2.72 -3.77
C VAL A 63 17.78 -2.63 -2.33
N GLY A 64 16.47 -2.74 -2.18
CA GLY A 64 15.82 -2.67 -0.88
C GLY A 64 14.56 -1.82 -0.91
N PRO A 65 13.81 -1.82 0.20
CA PRO A 65 12.55 -1.09 0.27
C PRO A 65 12.78 0.42 0.17
N PHE A 66 11.75 1.12 -0.29
CA PHE A 66 11.75 2.58 -0.32
C PHE A 66 11.48 3.10 1.09
N ASN A 67 12.28 4.04 1.54
CA ASN A 67 12.12 4.63 2.87
C ASN A 67 11.14 5.78 2.89
N ALA A 68 10.95 6.43 1.75
CA ALA A 68 10.03 7.55 1.60
C ALA A 68 9.41 7.49 0.21
N PRO A 69 8.22 8.08 0.01
CA PRO A 69 7.59 8.05 -1.32
C PRO A 69 8.44 8.65 -2.42
N GLU A 70 9.17 9.73 -2.14
CA GLU A 70 10.05 10.38 -3.13
C GLU A 70 11.21 9.50 -3.55
N ASP A 71 11.51 8.44 -2.84
CA ASP A 71 12.56 7.50 -3.23
C ASP A 71 12.24 6.75 -4.52
N ILE A 72 11.01 6.86 -5.01
CA ILE A 72 10.66 6.31 -6.31
C ILE A 72 11.53 6.91 -7.43
N MET A 73 12.04 8.12 -7.22
CA MET A 73 12.94 8.77 -8.18
C MET A 73 14.29 8.10 -8.31
N LYS A 74 14.64 7.20 -7.39
CA LYS A 74 15.87 6.42 -7.46
C LYS A 74 15.77 5.31 -8.51
N VAL A 75 14.55 4.98 -8.94
CA VAL A 75 14.34 3.98 -9.96
C VAL A 75 14.70 4.59 -11.32
N LYS A 76 15.49 3.85 -12.12
CA LYS A 76 15.93 4.31 -13.41
C LYS A 76 14.75 4.64 -14.33
N GLY A 77 14.73 5.83 -14.87
CA GLY A 77 13.67 6.28 -15.77
C GLY A 77 12.55 7.02 -15.08
N ILE A 78 12.48 6.99 -13.76
CA ILE A 78 11.49 7.73 -12.99
C ILE A 78 12.16 8.98 -12.45
N GLY A 79 11.74 10.12 -12.96
CA GLY A 79 12.30 11.40 -12.58
C GLY A 79 11.31 12.27 -11.83
N LYS A 80 11.67 13.54 -11.71
CA LYS A 80 10.89 14.51 -10.97
C LYS A 80 9.47 14.70 -11.52
N ARG A 81 9.29 14.64 -12.83
CA ARG A 81 7.97 14.80 -13.44
C ARG A 81 7.02 13.68 -13.01
N THR A 82 7.50 12.45 -13.00
CA THR A 82 6.71 11.32 -12.57
C THR A 82 6.39 11.42 -11.08
N TRP A 83 7.35 11.83 -10.28
CA TRP A 83 7.13 12.05 -8.86
C TRP A 83 6.08 13.14 -8.62
N GLU A 84 6.20 14.29 -9.26
CA GLU A 84 5.24 15.38 -9.07
C GLU A 84 3.83 15.00 -9.50
N ALA A 85 3.69 14.18 -10.54
CA ALA A 85 2.41 13.73 -11.04
C ALA A 85 1.72 12.75 -10.06
N ASN A 86 2.49 12.08 -9.22
CA ASN A 86 1.97 10.99 -8.38
C ASN A 86 2.18 11.18 -6.88
N LYS A 87 2.78 12.27 -6.45
CA LYS A 87 3.16 12.44 -5.04
C LYS A 87 2.01 12.26 -4.06
N ASP A 88 0.80 12.58 -4.47
CA ASP A 88 -0.38 12.44 -3.62
C ASP A 88 -0.95 11.02 -3.66
N LYS A 89 -0.47 10.19 -4.57
CA LYS A 89 -0.98 8.83 -4.79
C LYS A 89 -0.04 7.75 -4.28
N ILE A 90 1.19 8.11 -3.92
CA ILE A 90 2.23 7.15 -3.55
C ILE A 90 2.40 7.11 -2.04
N GLY A 91 2.51 5.89 -1.49
CA GLY A 91 2.86 5.64 -0.11
C GLY A 91 3.96 4.60 0.00
N VAL A 92 4.49 4.43 1.20
CA VAL A 92 5.47 3.39 1.52
C VAL A 92 5.12 2.61 2.77
#